data_24ab897a948b1f23f7c41d2856d5a1ba
#
_entry.id   24ab897a948b1f23f7c41d2856d5a1ba
#
_cell.length_a   1.000
_cell.length_b   1.000
_cell.length_c   1.000
_cell.angle_alpha   90.00
_cell.angle_beta   90.00
_cell.angle_gamma   90.00
#
_symmetry.space_group_name_H-M   'P 1'
#
loop_
_entity.id
_entity.type
_entity.pdbx_description
1 polymer ?
#
loop_
_entity_poly.entity_id
_entity_poly.type
_entity_poly.pdbx_seq_one_letter_code
_entity_poly.pdbx_strand_id
1 'polypeptide(L)'
;MRYILLLLLVALAVVLLLHFGTGKKAAQVEESTAALDKAKLAVLPMQLQQVEAAVDAYADENGDYPQDLEMLVPRFLPQADLLIDPWGTRLRLEKGEPPKLFLVCAGPDRAFGTGDDSRRSL
;
A
#
# COMPACT_ATOMS: atom_id res chain seq x y z
N MET A 1 -36.55 -9.66 47.09
CA MET A 1 -36.87 -10.25 45.79
C MET A 1 -36.96 -9.21 44.66
N ARG A 2 -37.67 -8.09 44.85
CA ARG A 2 -37.85 -7.04 43.81
C ARG A 2 -36.50 -6.43 43.32
N TYR A 3 -35.54 -6.21 44.22
CA TYR A 3 -34.22 -5.65 43.87
C TYR A 3 -33.30 -6.64 43.20
N ILE A 4 -33.41 -7.94 43.49
CA ILE A 4 -32.63 -8.99 42.83
C ILE A 4 -33.00 -9.12 41.34
N LEU A 5 -34.31 -9.01 41.04
CA LEU A 5 -34.81 -9.04 39.67
C LEU A 5 -34.32 -7.82 38.85
N LEU A 6 -34.29 -6.64 39.51
CA LEU A 6 -33.82 -5.41 38.92
C LEU A 6 -32.29 -5.47 38.60
N LEU A 7 -31.50 -6.02 39.53
CA LEU A 7 -30.07 -6.24 39.32
C LEU A 7 -29.78 -7.22 38.18
N LEU A 8 -30.56 -8.30 38.06
CA LEU A 8 -30.44 -9.26 36.96
C LEU A 8 -30.79 -8.63 35.62
N LEU A 9 -31.81 -7.77 35.54
CA LEU A 9 -32.17 -7.03 34.33
C LEU A 9 -31.08 -6.06 33.91
N VAL A 10 -30.49 -5.33 34.86
CA VAL A 10 -29.38 -4.40 34.58
C VAL A 10 -28.15 -5.17 34.13
N ALA A 11 -27.78 -6.30 34.76
CA ALA A 11 -26.69 -7.13 34.38
C ALA A 11 -26.86 -7.71 32.94
N LEU A 12 -28.08 -8.16 32.62
CA LEU A 12 -28.42 -8.65 31.28
C LEU A 12 -28.33 -7.54 30.23
N ALA A 13 -28.82 -6.33 30.56
CA ALA A 13 -28.72 -5.18 29.66
C ALA A 13 -27.24 -4.79 29.37
N VAL A 14 -26.39 -4.80 30.41
CA VAL A 14 -24.94 -4.53 30.25
C VAL A 14 -24.27 -5.57 29.41
N VAL A 15 -24.58 -6.87 29.62
CA VAL A 15 -24.02 -7.97 28.80
C VAL A 15 -24.46 -7.85 27.34
N LEU A 16 -25.73 -7.50 27.09
CA LEU A 16 -26.24 -7.26 25.75
C LEU A 16 -25.58 -6.05 25.09
N LEU A 17 -25.37 -4.95 25.79
CA LEU A 17 -24.66 -3.78 25.28
C LEU A 17 -23.19 -4.08 24.94
N LEU A 18 -22.51 -4.87 25.76
CA LEU A 18 -21.14 -5.29 25.49
C LEU A 18 -21.05 -6.27 24.32
N HIS A 19 -22.03 -7.16 24.15
CA HIS A 19 -22.08 -8.12 23.04
C HIS A 19 -22.44 -7.48 21.69
N PHE A 20 -23.39 -6.56 21.69
CA PHE A 20 -23.82 -5.87 20.46
C PHE A 20 -22.95 -4.66 20.09
N GLY A 21 -22.23 -4.08 21.05
CA GLY A 21 -21.40 -2.89 20.83
C GLY A 21 -20.07 -3.14 20.13
N THR A 22 -19.53 -4.36 20.19
CA THR A 22 -18.20 -4.67 19.65
C THR A 22 -18.21 -5.05 18.17
N GLY A 23 -19.31 -5.61 17.65
CA GLY A 23 -19.38 -6.06 16.25
C GLY A 23 -19.41 -4.93 15.21
N LYS A 24 -20.00 -3.78 15.55
CA LYS A 24 -20.12 -2.65 14.61
C LYS A 24 -18.81 -1.89 14.39
N LYS A 25 -17.94 -1.83 15.38
CA LYS A 25 -16.66 -1.11 15.26
C LYS A 25 -15.64 -1.87 14.42
N ALA A 26 -15.61 -3.20 14.51
CA ALA A 26 -14.71 -4.02 13.71
C ALA A 26 -15.07 -3.98 12.21
N ALA A 27 -16.34 -4.12 11.85
CA ALA A 27 -16.82 -4.03 10.47
C ALA A 27 -16.57 -2.65 9.83
N GLN A 28 -16.70 -1.57 10.60
CA GLN A 28 -16.49 -0.20 10.13
C GLN A 28 -15.00 0.11 9.92
N VAL A 29 -14.09 -0.50 10.68
CA VAL A 29 -12.63 -0.39 10.49
C VAL A 29 -12.18 -1.17 9.27
N GLU A 30 -12.70 -2.38 9.04
CA GLU A 30 -12.40 -3.16 7.83
C GLU A 30 -12.87 -2.47 6.55
N GLU A 31 -14.08 -1.92 6.53
CA GLU A 31 -14.58 -1.17 5.38
C GLU A 31 -13.76 0.10 5.11
N SER A 32 -13.30 0.78 6.15
CA SER A 32 -12.45 1.97 6.04
C SER A 32 -11.06 1.63 5.50
N THR A 33 -10.44 0.53 5.93
CA THR A 33 -9.13 0.10 5.43
C THR A 33 -9.19 -0.37 3.98
N ALA A 34 -10.21 -1.13 3.61
CA ALA A 34 -10.41 -1.56 2.23
C ALA A 34 -10.65 -0.39 1.26
N ALA A 35 -11.40 0.64 1.68
CA ALA A 35 -11.59 1.85 0.89
C ALA A 35 -10.29 2.64 0.71
N LEU A 36 -9.46 2.71 1.75
CA LEU A 36 -8.15 3.36 1.70
C LEU A 36 -7.18 2.63 0.77
N ASP A 37 -7.12 1.30 0.84
CA ASP A 37 -6.28 0.50 -0.04
C ASP A 37 -6.72 0.59 -1.49
N LYS A 38 -8.02 0.64 -1.75
CA LYS A 38 -8.55 0.88 -3.09
C LYS A 38 -8.14 2.26 -3.63
N ALA A 39 -8.16 3.31 -2.81
CA ALA A 39 -7.69 4.63 -3.19
C ALA A 39 -6.19 4.64 -3.49
N LYS A 40 -5.37 3.95 -2.69
CA LYS A 40 -3.92 3.79 -2.91
C LYS A 40 -3.64 3.05 -4.22
N LEU A 41 -4.37 1.98 -4.51
CA LEU A 41 -4.26 1.25 -5.78
C LEU A 41 -4.60 2.12 -6.99
N ALA A 42 -5.50 3.08 -6.86
CA ALA A 42 -5.84 4.00 -7.95
C ALA A 42 -4.73 5.03 -8.26
N VAL A 43 -3.92 5.40 -7.27
CA VAL A 43 -2.81 6.35 -7.41
C VAL A 43 -1.53 5.67 -7.92
N LEU A 44 -1.32 4.41 -7.57
CA LEU A 44 -0.12 3.65 -7.89
C LEU A 44 0.26 3.65 -9.39
N PRO A 45 -0.65 3.47 -10.35
CA PRO A 45 -0.29 3.45 -11.77
C PRO A 45 0.33 4.76 -12.24
N MET A 46 -0.16 5.90 -11.76
CA MET A 46 0.37 7.22 -12.09
C MET A 46 1.77 7.42 -11.51
N GLN A 47 1.97 6.99 -10.26
CA GLN A 47 3.28 7.04 -9.61
C GLN A 47 4.31 6.18 -10.35
N LEU A 48 3.97 4.93 -10.68
CA LEU A 48 4.85 4.04 -11.44
C LEU A 48 5.19 4.61 -12.81
N GLN A 49 4.23 5.25 -13.50
CA GLN A 49 4.46 5.89 -14.79
C GLN A 49 5.44 7.06 -14.69
N GLN A 50 5.40 7.84 -13.61
CA GLN A 50 6.36 8.94 -13.39
C GLN A 50 7.78 8.41 -13.17
N VAL A 51 7.91 7.35 -12.38
CA VAL A 51 9.21 6.70 -12.13
C VAL A 51 9.74 6.05 -13.41
N GLU A 52 8.90 5.37 -14.19
CA GLU A 52 9.23 4.79 -15.51
C GLU A 52 9.78 5.86 -16.45
N ALA A 53 9.08 6.99 -16.60
CA ALA A 53 9.54 8.10 -17.44
C ALA A 53 10.89 8.68 -16.98
N ALA A 54 11.16 8.72 -15.68
CA ALA A 54 12.43 9.14 -15.13
C ALA A 54 13.56 8.14 -15.41
N VAL A 55 13.26 6.83 -15.37
CA VAL A 55 14.20 5.77 -15.73
C VAL A 55 14.56 5.85 -17.21
N ASP A 56 13.58 6.03 -18.08
CA ASP A 56 13.78 6.18 -19.52
C ASP A 56 14.62 7.43 -19.84
N ALA A 57 14.31 8.56 -19.23
CA ALA A 57 15.08 9.79 -19.39
C ALA A 57 16.53 9.64 -18.92
N TYR A 58 16.75 8.90 -17.83
CA TYR A 58 18.10 8.57 -17.38
C TYR A 58 18.85 7.71 -18.40
N ALA A 59 18.20 6.68 -18.93
CA ALA A 59 18.78 5.78 -19.91
C ALA A 59 19.12 6.50 -21.23
N ASP A 60 18.23 7.39 -21.69
CA ASP A 60 18.45 8.20 -22.90
C ASP A 60 19.65 9.13 -22.75
N GLU A 61 19.89 9.69 -21.57
CA GLU A 61 20.99 10.60 -21.32
C GLU A 61 22.32 9.89 -21.05
N ASN A 62 22.29 8.78 -20.32
CA ASN A 62 23.49 8.08 -19.87
C ASN A 62 23.86 6.87 -20.76
N GLY A 63 22.97 6.43 -21.64
CA GLY A 63 23.17 5.28 -22.52
C GLY A 63 22.99 3.92 -21.85
N ASP A 64 22.61 3.89 -20.57
CA ASP A 64 22.33 2.68 -19.80
C ASP A 64 21.32 2.95 -18.68
N TYR A 65 20.64 1.91 -18.24
CA TYR A 65 19.66 2.02 -17.15
C TYR A 65 20.33 2.26 -15.79
N PRO A 66 19.64 2.97 -14.87
CA PRO A 66 20.18 3.21 -13.53
C PRO A 66 20.32 1.87 -12.77
N GLN A 67 21.37 1.76 -11.97
CA GLN A 67 21.56 0.60 -11.10
C GLN A 67 20.67 0.68 -9.84
N ASP A 68 20.34 1.91 -9.41
CA ASP A 68 19.48 2.21 -8.29
C ASP A 68 18.55 3.37 -8.64
N LEU A 69 17.31 3.32 -8.15
CA LEU A 69 16.32 4.38 -8.35
C LEU A 69 16.73 5.72 -7.70
N GLU A 70 17.61 5.71 -6.71
CA GLU A 70 18.14 6.93 -6.10
C GLU A 70 18.95 7.78 -7.09
N MET A 71 19.52 7.18 -8.11
CA MET A 71 20.25 7.90 -9.16
C MET A 71 19.35 8.84 -9.97
N LEU A 72 18.04 8.64 -9.91
CA LEU A 72 17.06 9.50 -10.58
C LEU A 72 16.83 10.83 -9.85
N VAL A 73 17.11 10.89 -8.55
CA VAL A 73 16.82 12.05 -7.70
C VAL A 73 18.06 12.96 -7.62
N PRO A 74 17.91 14.27 -7.69
CA PRO A 74 16.71 15.07 -7.99
C PRO A 74 16.54 15.38 -9.49
N ARG A 75 17.47 14.94 -10.34
CA ARG A 75 17.58 15.43 -11.74
C ARG A 75 16.42 14.95 -12.62
N PHE A 76 16.11 13.67 -12.58
CA PHE A 76 15.07 13.04 -13.41
C PHE A 76 13.75 12.88 -12.65
N LEU A 77 13.84 12.78 -11.32
CA LEU A 77 12.70 12.66 -10.42
C LEU A 77 12.83 13.74 -9.32
N PRO A 78 11.93 14.74 -9.28
CA PRO A 78 12.11 15.88 -8.39
C PRO A 78 11.94 15.55 -6.90
N GLN A 79 11.24 14.47 -6.58
CA GLN A 79 10.90 14.07 -5.23
C GLN A 79 11.25 12.61 -4.96
N ALA A 80 12.06 12.37 -3.94
CA ALA A 80 12.42 11.02 -3.50
C ALA A 80 11.23 10.20 -2.98
N ASP A 81 10.17 10.88 -2.52
CA ASP A 81 8.95 10.24 -2.02
C ASP A 81 8.22 9.44 -3.10
N LEU A 82 8.43 9.78 -4.38
CA LEU A 82 7.89 9.02 -5.50
C LEU A 82 8.52 7.62 -5.64
N LEU A 83 9.63 7.36 -4.98
CA LEU A 83 10.27 6.04 -4.90
C LEU A 83 9.69 5.15 -3.79
N ILE A 84 8.75 5.68 -3.00
CA ILE A 84 8.06 4.96 -1.93
C ILE A 84 6.60 4.74 -2.37
N ASP A 85 6.15 3.50 -2.30
CA ASP A 85 4.79 3.15 -2.67
C ASP A 85 3.76 3.70 -1.65
N PRO A 86 2.45 3.70 -1.95
CA PRO A 86 1.43 4.21 -1.05
C PRO A 86 1.32 3.47 0.30
N TRP A 87 1.93 2.31 0.44
CA TRP A 87 1.98 1.54 1.69
C TRP A 87 3.27 1.76 2.49
N GLY A 88 4.19 2.57 1.96
CA GLY A 88 5.44 2.94 2.63
C GLY A 88 6.61 2.03 2.32
N THR A 89 6.51 1.18 1.30
CA THR A 89 7.60 0.32 0.85
C THR A 89 8.31 0.96 -0.35
N ARG A 90 9.63 0.88 -0.36
CA ARG A 90 10.45 1.42 -1.44
C ARG A 90 10.29 0.58 -2.71
N LEU A 91 10.10 1.25 -3.86
CA LEU A 91 10.12 0.62 -5.17
C LEU A 91 11.49 -0.02 -5.45
N ARG A 92 11.49 -1.07 -6.24
CA ARG A 92 12.71 -1.83 -6.58
C ARG A 92 12.84 -1.98 -8.09
N LEU A 93 14.08 -1.92 -8.59
CA LEU A 93 14.41 -2.39 -9.93
C LEU A 93 14.82 -3.85 -9.86
N GLU A 94 14.22 -4.70 -10.70
CA GLU A 94 14.58 -6.11 -10.83
C GLU A 94 15.00 -6.38 -12.28
N LYS A 95 16.17 -7.01 -12.43
CA LYS A 95 16.65 -7.46 -13.74
C LYS A 95 16.00 -8.80 -14.06
N GLY A 96 15.31 -8.86 -15.20
CA GLY A 96 14.87 -10.11 -15.80
C GLY A 96 15.91 -10.69 -16.76
N GLU A 97 15.49 -11.63 -17.60
CA GLU A 97 16.33 -12.07 -18.71
C GLU A 97 16.57 -10.89 -19.66
N PRO A 98 17.86 -10.60 -20.02
CA PRO A 98 18.16 -9.43 -20.85
C PRO A 98 17.36 -9.43 -22.17
N PRO A 99 16.84 -8.29 -22.61
CA PRO A 99 17.04 -6.91 -22.13
C PRO A 99 16.06 -6.42 -21.07
N LYS A 100 15.32 -7.29 -20.38
CA LYS A 100 14.18 -6.91 -19.52
C LYS A 100 14.59 -6.35 -18.18
N LEU A 101 14.07 -5.18 -17.86
CA LEU A 101 14.14 -4.53 -16.57
C LEU A 101 12.70 -4.32 -16.06
N PHE A 102 12.46 -4.54 -14.78
CA PHE A 102 11.15 -4.39 -14.16
C PHE A 102 11.21 -3.40 -13.01
N LEU A 103 10.23 -2.51 -12.97
CA LEU A 103 9.92 -1.72 -11.80
C LEU A 103 8.90 -2.49 -10.96
N VAL A 104 9.23 -2.75 -9.68
CA VAL A 104 8.42 -3.59 -8.79
C VAL A 104 7.99 -2.81 -7.56
N CYS A 105 6.70 -2.92 -7.24
CA CYS A 105 6.07 -2.41 -6.02
C CYS A 105 5.59 -3.60 -5.19
N ALA A 106 5.88 -3.59 -3.89
CA ALA A 106 5.55 -4.69 -2.97
C ALA A 106 4.06 -4.81 -2.64
N GLY A 107 3.26 -3.76 -2.92
CA GLY A 107 1.83 -3.79 -2.64
C GLY A 107 1.44 -3.66 -1.16
N PRO A 108 0.16 -3.98 -0.83
CA PRO A 108 -0.40 -3.81 0.51
C PRO A 108 0.29 -4.59 1.62
N ASP A 109 0.81 -5.77 1.32
CA ASP A 109 1.49 -6.63 2.31
C ASP A 109 2.92 -6.18 2.62
N ARG A 110 3.47 -5.22 1.85
CA ARG A 110 4.83 -4.66 1.99
C ARG A 110 5.95 -5.68 1.86
N ALA A 111 5.68 -6.81 1.21
CA ALA A 111 6.64 -7.88 1.00
C ALA A 111 6.79 -8.17 -0.49
N PHE A 112 8.04 -8.25 -0.97
CA PHE A 112 8.31 -8.60 -2.36
C PHE A 112 8.24 -10.11 -2.59
N GLY A 113 7.81 -10.51 -3.77
CA GLY A 113 7.70 -11.92 -4.17
C GLY A 113 6.36 -12.54 -3.82
N THR A 114 5.36 -11.73 -3.59
CA THR A 114 3.99 -12.15 -3.27
C THR A 114 3.01 -11.90 -4.42
N GLY A 115 1.77 -12.35 -4.27
CA GLY A 115 0.78 -12.27 -5.34
C GLY A 115 0.18 -10.87 -5.56
N ASP A 116 0.43 -9.93 -4.65
CA ASP A 116 -0.03 -8.54 -4.72
C ASP A 116 1.05 -7.56 -5.20
N ASP A 117 2.24 -8.07 -5.56
CA ASP A 117 3.27 -7.28 -6.23
C ASP A 117 2.78 -6.71 -7.56
N SER A 118 3.00 -5.42 -7.75
CA SER A 118 2.83 -4.78 -9.05
C SER A 118 4.16 -4.72 -9.80
N ARG A 119 4.25 -5.37 -10.96
CA ARG A 119 5.45 -5.38 -11.81
C ARG A 119 5.17 -4.65 -13.12
N ARG A 120 6.07 -3.76 -13.52
CA ARG A 120 6.01 -3.02 -14.76
C ARG A 120 7.29 -3.22 -15.55
N SER A 121 7.16 -3.63 -16.80
CA SER A 121 8.31 -3.78 -17.70
C SER A 121 8.75 -2.41 -18.22
N LEU A 122 10.03 -2.14 -18.15
CA LEU A 122 10.71 -0.97 -18.69
C LEU A 122 11.33 -1.28 -20.04
#